data_691b56ace098145823ffda2e1c743ce0
#
_entry.id   691b56ace098145823ffda2e1c743ce0
#
_cell.length_a   1.000
_cell.length_b   1.000
_cell.length_c   1.000
_cell.angle_alpha   90.00
_cell.angle_beta   90.00
_cell.angle_gamma   90.00
#
_symmetry.space_group_name_H-M   'P 1'
#
loop_
_entity.id
_entity.type
_entity.pdbx_description
1 polymer ?
#
loop_
_entity_poly.entity_id
_entity_poly.type
_entity_poly.pdbx_seq_one_letter_code
_entity_poly.pdbx_strand_id
1 'polypeptide(L)'
;MGAELHRTGTPVRLNIYDLTDSNSVAYWCGLGAFHTGVEVYGVEYAFGGHSYDVSGLFATEPLNPPGSVVFRESIEMGCISLSPQEVQTIVAKLGEEYKGNKYHLLTTNCNHFADDLCYQLTGKHAPKWINRLAGMASVLEMLLPMQCLPPLTPPAPP
;
A
#
# COMPACT_ATOMS: atom_id res chain seq x y z
N MET A 1 7.75 14.66 -33.59
CA MET A 1 8.72 15.11 -32.56
C MET A 1 7.91 15.35 -31.29
N GLY A 2 7.80 14.31 -30.43
CA GLY A 2 7.15 14.39 -29.15
C GLY A 2 8.04 15.18 -28.19
N ALA A 3 7.53 16.29 -27.65
CA ALA A 3 8.17 17.01 -26.57
C ALA A 3 8.20 16.10 -25.34
N GLU A 4 9.36 15.56 -24.97
CA GLU A 4 9.62 15.09 -23.61
C GLU A 4 9.46 16.32 -22.71
N LEU A 5 8.29 16.47 -22.13
CA LEU A 5 8.10 17.34 -20.97
C LEU A 5 9.07 16.83 -19.90
N HIS A 6 10.18 17.53 -19.70
CA HIS A 6 11.03 17.37 -18.53
C HIS A 6 10.11 17.51 -17.30
N ARG A 7 9.73 16.39 -16.72
CA ARG A 7 9.02 16.35 -15.43
C ARG A 7 10.00 16.83 -14.38
N THR A 8 9.96 18.13 -14.09
CA THR A 8 10.73 18.71 -12.99
C THR A 8 10.08 18.28 -11.68
N GLY A 9 10.79 17.54 -10.87
CA GLY A 9 10.30 17.09 -9.54
C GLY A 9 10.78 15.69 -9.19
N THR A 10 10.54 15.32 -7.94
CA THR A 10 10.86 13.98 -7.42
C THR A 10 9.74 13.00 -7.80
N PRO A 11 10.06 11.86 -8.42
CA PRO A 11 9.06 10.87 -8.79
C PRO A 11 8.48 10.20 -7.54
N VAL A 12 7.18 9.92 -7.60
CA VAL A 12 6.45 9.08 -6.65
C VAL A 12 6.04 7.81 -7.38
N ARG A 13 6.37 6.65 -6.81
CA ARG A 13 6.04 5.34 -7.37
C ARG A 13 5.21 4.54 -6.40
N LEU A 14 4.27 3.80 -6.95
CA LEU A 14 3.51 2.78 -6.23
C LEU A 14 4.10 1.41 -6.57
N ASN A 15 4.76 0.78 -5.61
CA ASN A 15 5.33 -0.55 -5.76
C ASN A 15 4.31 -1.59 -5.32
N ILE A 16 4.05 -2.58 -6.16
CA ILE A 16 3.00 -3.58 -5.99
C ILE A 16 3.64 -4.97 -5.92
N TYR A 17 3.24 -5.73 -4.92
CA TYR A 17 3.74 -7.05 -4.62
C TYR A 17 2.60 -8.06 -4.55
N ASP A 18 2.82 -9.25 -5.10
CA ASP A 18 1.92 -10.38 -4.93
C ASP A 18 2.14 -11.01 -3.54
N LEU A 19 1.06 -11.22 -2.80
CA LEU A 19 1.11 -11.87 -1.48
C LEU A 19 1.20 -13.39 -1.57
N THR A 20 0.86 -13.97 -2.72
CA THR A 20 0.92 -15.42 -2.96
C THR A 20 1.40 -15.72 -4.38
N ASP A 21 2.10 -16.85 -4.55
CA ASP A 21 2.51 -17.35 -5.87
C ASP A 21 1.30 -17.69 -6.77
N SER A 22 0.13 -17.95 -6.16
CA SER A 22 -1.12 -18.28 -6.86
C SER A 22 -1.88 -17.03 -7.32
N ASN A 23 -1.34 -15.84 -7.13
CA ASN A 23 -2.05 -14.58 -7.36
C ASN A 23 -2.37 -14.35 -8.86
N SER A 24 -1.61 -14.97 -9.76
CA SER A 24 -1.87 -14.89 -11.19
C SER A 24 -3.26 -15.45 -11.56
N VAL A 25 -3.63 -16.59 -10.98
CA VAL A 25 -4.97 -17.20 -11.18
C VAL A 25 -6.04 -16.38 -10.48
N ALA A 26 -5.77 -15.95 -9.24
CA ALA A 26 -6.68 -15.09 -8.47
C ALA A 26 -6.88 -13.73 -9.15
N TYR A 27 -5.85 -13.16 -9.76
CA TYR A 27 -5.95 -11.92 -10.54
C TYR A 27 -6.89 -12.08 -11.75
N TRP A 28 -6.79 -13.18 -12.49
CA TRP A 28 -7.67 -13.50 -13.60
C TRP A 28 -9.14 -13.62 -13.16
N CYS A 29 -9.38 -14.14 -11.96
CA CYS A 29 -10.72 -14.20 -11.35
C CYS A 29 -11.15 -12.88 -10.70
N GLY A 30 -10.30 -11.83 -10.72
CA GLY A 30 -10.57 -10.55 -10.08
C GLY A 30 -10.33 -10.53 -8.56
N LEU A 31 -9.70 -11.56 -8.01
CA LEU A 31 -9.52 -11.80 -6.57
C LEU A 31 -8.06 -11.64 -6.11
N GLY A 32 -7.21 -10.95 -6.87
CA GLY A 32 -5.80 -10.75 -6.50
C GLY A 32 -5.63 -10.09 -5.14
N ALA A 33 -4.76 -10.64 -4.31
CA ALA A 33 -4.33 -10.05 -3.04
C ALA A 33 -2.94 -9.43 -3.21
N PHE A 34 -2.84 -8.13 -2.95
CA PHE A 34 -1.61 -7.35 -3.16
C PHE A 34 -1.19 -6.63 -1.89
N HIS A 35 0.12 -6.52 -1.71
CA HIS A 35 0.74 -5.54 -0.82
C HIS A 35 1.26 -4.37 -1.65
N THR A 36 1.20 -3.16 -1.09
CA THR A 36 1.72 -1.96 -1.76
C THR A 36 2.54 -1.11 -0.82
N GLY A 37 3.57 -0.49 -1.38
CA GLY A 37 4.36 0.57 -0.77
C GLY A 37 4.46 1.78 -1.69
N VAL A 38 4.62 2.95 -1.11
CA VAL A 38 4.79 4.22 -1.85
C VAL A 38 6.23 4.68 -1.72
N GLU A 39 6.92 4.70 -2.84
CA GLU A 39 8.32 5.10 -2.94
C GLU A 39 8.43 6.58 -3.30
N VAL A 40 9.20 7.30 -2.49
CA VAL A 40 9.60 8.69 -2.72
C VAL A 40 10.92 8.97 -2.00
N TYR A 41 11.81 9.71 -2.62
CA TYR A 41 13.13 10.05 -2.06
C TYR A 41 13.98 8.83 -1.62
N GLY A 42 13.87 7.71 -2.33
CA GLY A 42 14.61 6.49 -2.01
C GLY A 42 14.12 5.76 -0.74
N VAL A 43 12.93 6.07 -0.28
CA VAL A 43 12.26 5.42 0.85
C VAL A 43 10.92 4.89 0.39
N GLU A 44 10.58 3.67 0.78
CA GLU A 44 9.27 3.07 0.54
C GLU A 44 8.48 3.03 1.84
N TYR A 45 7.31 3.68 1.85
CA TYR A 45 6.40 3.75 2.99
C TYR A 45 5.25 2.77 2.80
N ALA A 46 4.93 2.03 3.84
CA ALA A 46 3.84 1.05 3.84
C ALA A 46 3.12 1.00 5.20
N PHE A 47 1.97 0.34 5.22
CA PHE A 47 1.16 0.14 6.42
C PHE A 47 1.06 -1.34 6.75
N GLY A 48 1.38 -1.68 7.98
CA GLY A 48 1.27 -3.04 8.54
C GLY A 48 0.51 -3.06 9.86
N GLY A 49 -0.13 -4.19 10.14
CA GLY A 49 -0.88 -4.40 11.39
C GLY A 49 0.02 -4.82 12.55
N HIS A 50 -0.34 -4.38 13.76
CA HIS A 50 0.18 -4.87 15.02
C HIS A 50 -0.82 -4.56 16.15
N SER A 51 -0.60 -5.11 17.34
CA SER A 51 -1.56 -5.02 18.45
C SER A 51 -1.55 -3.70 19.22
N TYR A 52 -0.60 -2.80 18.95
CA TYR A 52 -0.44 -1.54 19.69
C TYR A 52 -1.23 -0.39 19.08
N ASP A 53 -1.68 0.54 19.93
CA ASP A 53 -2.39 1.77 19.50
C ASP A 53 -1.41 2.89 19.12
N VAL A 54 -0.46 2.56 18.25
CA VAL A 54 0.50 3.47 17.66
C VAL A 54 0.52 3.28 16.14
N SER A 55 1.17 4.19 15.42
CA SER A 55 1.28 4.11 13.97
C SER A 55 1.75 2.72 13.51
N GLY A 56 1.06 2.15 12.55
CA GLY A 56 1.45 0.94 11.84
C GLY A 56 2.27 1.22 10.58
N LEU A 57 2.61 2.48 10.32
CA LEU A 57 3.44 2.84 9.17
C LEU A 57 4.89 2.45 9.42
N PHE A 58 5.53 1.95 8.38
CA PHE A 58 6.96 1.63 8.39
C PHE A 58 7.61 2.06 7.07
N ALA A 59 8.92 2.20 7.11
CA ALA A 59 9.73 2.61 5.98
C ALA A 59 10.79 1.54 5.69
N THR A 60 10.99 1.23 4.42
CA THR A 60 12.00 0.29 3.95
C THR A 60 12.80 0.88 2.80
N GLU A 61 13.89 0.22 2.43
CA GLU A 61 14.50 0.46 1.13
C GLU A 61 13.51 0.06 0.03
N PRO A 62 13.42 0.82 -1.07
CA PRO A 62 12.56 0.47 -2.18
C PRO A 62 12.81 -0.95 -2.69
N LEU A 63 11.74 -1.65 -3.00
CA LEU A 63 11.73 -3.03 -3.51
C LEU A 63 12.30 -4.06 -2.51
N ASN A 64 12.40 -3.71 -1.24
CA ASN A 64 12.84 -4.60 -0.17
C ASN A 64 11.82 -4.64 1.00
N PRO A 65 10.56 -5.01 0.75
CA PRO A 65 9.54 -5.10 1.79
C PRO A 65 9.82 -6.27 2.73
N PRO A 66 9.38 -6.19 3.99
CA PRO A 66 9.46 -7.32 4.91
C PRO A 66 8.50 -8.44 4.48
N GLY A 67 8.90 -9.68 4.76
CA GLY A 67 8.08 -10.87 4.52
C GLY A 67 8.30 -11.53 3.16
N SER A 68 7.51 -12.58 2.90
CA SER A 68 7.59 -13.36 1.67
C SER A 68 6.58 -12.84 0.66
N VAL A 69 6.96 -11.79 -0.05
CA VAL A 69 6.15 -11.20 -1.13
C VAL A 69 6.96 -11.17 -2.42
N VAL A 70 6.29 -11.22 -3.56
CA VAL A 70 6.93 -11.20 -4.88
C VAL A 70 6.63 -9.87 -5.54
N PHE A 71 7.69 -9.15 -5.95
CA PHE A 71 7.52 -7.91 -6.71
C PHE A 71 6.76 -8.16 -8.01
N ARG A 72 5.74 -7.36 -8.24
CA ARG A 72 4.91 -7.45 -9.44
C ARG A 72 5.23 -6.32 -10.42
N GLU A 73 5.00 -5.09 -10.03
CA GLU A 73 5.22 -3.92 -10.87
C GLU A 73 5.34 -2.64 -10.04
N SER A 74 5.89 -1.62 -10.67
CA SER A 74 5.96 -0.27 -10.15
C SER A 74 5.21 0.68 -11.07
N ILE A 75 4.27 1.45 -10.51
CA ILE A 75 3.47 2.42 -11.24
C ILE A 75 3.95 3.83 -10.88
N GLU A 76 4.29 4.62 -11.89
CA GLU A 76 4.64 6.02 -11.69
C GLU A 76 3.37 6.86 -11.43
N MET A 77 3.26 7.38 -10.22
CA MET A 77 2.11 8.18 -9.78
C MET A 77 2.21 9.66 -10.15
N GLY A 78 3.41 10.13 -10.43
CA GLY A 78 3.70 11.51 -10.79
C GLY A 78 4.98 12.02 -10.15
N CYS A 79 5.22 13.32 -10.27
CA CYS A 79 6.36 14.00 -9.65
C CYS A 79 5.86 15.08 -8.71
N ILE A 80 6.62 15.32 -7.64
CA ILE A 80 6.31 16.30 -6.60
C ILE A 80 7.45 17.31 -6.45
N SER A 81 7.10 18.51 -5.98
CA SER A 81 8.05 19.56 -5.59
C SER A 81 8.20 19.69 -4.06
N LEU A 82 7.50 18.85 -3.29
CA LEU A 82 7.60 18.81 -1.84
C LEU A 82 9.00 18.37 -1.41
N SER A 83 9.54 19.00 -0.37
CA SER A 83 10.80 18.58 0.24
C SER A 83 10.67 17.24 0.98
N PRO A 84 11.77 16.54 1.27
CA PRO A 84 11.73 15.33 2.10
C PRO A 84 11.05 15.54 3.46
N GLN A 85 11.23 16.70 4.08
CA GLN A 85 10.64 17.06 5.36
C GLN A 85 9.13 17.23 5.27
N GLU A 86 8.63 17.84 4.19
CA GLU A 86 7.18 17.95 3.95
C GLU A 86 6.55 16.58 3.71
N VAL A 87 7.22 15.69 2.97
CA VAL A 87 6.78 14.30 2.80
C VAL A 87 6.71 13.58 4.15
N GLN A 88 7.75 13.70 4.99
CA GLN A 88 7.74 13.09 6.32
C GLN A 88 6.61 13.63 7.21
N THR A 89 6.29 14.92 7.11
CA THR A 89 5.16 15.52 7.84
C THR A 89 3.83 14.93 7.40
N ILE A 90 3.63 14.72 6.10
CA ILE A 90 2.43 14.06 5.56
C ILE A 90 2.33 12.62 6.05
N VAL A 91 3.43 11.87 5.99
CA VAL A 91 3.49 10.48 6.46
C VAL A 91 3.20 10.40 7.96
N ALA A 92 3.80 11.28 8.77
CA ALA A 92 3.55 11.32 10.21
C ALA A 92 2.08 11.58 10.54
N LYS A 93 1.45 12.51 9.83
CA LYS A 93 0.01 12.82 9.98
C LYS A 93 -0.87 11.61 9.62
N LEU A 94 -0.58 10.93 8.52
CA LEU A 94 -1.29 9.68 8.18
C LEU A 94 -1.06 8.60 9.23
N GLY A 95 0.12 8.54 9.86
CA GLY A 95 0.42 7.61 10.94
C GLY A 95 -0.48 7.75 12.18
N GLU A 96 -1.07 8.91 12.40
CA GLU A 96 -2.05 9.12 13.48
C GLU A 96 -3.38 8.42 13.16
N GLU A 97 -3.72 8.28 11.89
CA GLU A 97 -4.95 7.63 11.40
C GLU A 97 -4.73 6.13 11.18
N TYR A 98 -3.59 5.75 10.59
CA TYR A 98 -3.23 4.38 10.26
C TYR A 98 -2.47 3.69 11.41
N LYS A 99 -3.17 3.44 12.52
CA LYS A 99 -2.62 2.72 13.67
C LYS A 99 -2.59 1.23 13.42
N GLY A 100 -1.56 0.54 13.94
CA GLY A 100 -1.37 -0.88 13.72
C GLY A 100 -2.53 -1.74 14.19
N ASN A 101 -3.14 -1.42 15.33
CA ASN A 101 -4.30 -2.14 15.87
C ASN A 101 -5.61 -1.88 15.11
N LYS A 102 -5.62 -0.94 14.17
CA LYS A 102 -6.76 -0.67 13.27
C LYS A 102 -6.61 -1.34 11.91
N TYR A 103 -5.50 -2.06 11.69
CA TYR A 103 -5.32 -2.78 10.42
C TYR A 103 -6.42 -3.82 10.24
N HIS A 104 -7.07 -3.78 9.10
CA HIS A 104 -8.10 -4.75 8.73
C HIS A 104 -7.99 -5.06 7.23
N LEU A 105 -7.90 -6.34 6.90
CA LEU A 105 -7.64 -6.80 5.53
C LEU A 105 -8.57 -6.19 4.48
N LEU A 106 -9.83 -5.98 4.83
CA LEU A 106 -10.86 -5.52 3.89
C LEU A 106 -11.15 -4.01 3.99
N THR A 107 -11.03 -3.41 5.18
CA THR A 107 -11.53 -2.04 5.41
C THR A 107 -10.43 -1.01 5.65
N THR A 108 -9.25 -1.42 6.12
CA THR A 108 -8.16 -0.50 6.46
C THR A 108 -6.82 -1.24 6.32
N ASN A 109 -6.33 -1.38 5.10
CA ASN A 109 -5.13 -2.16 4.77
C ASN A 109 -4.01 -1.30 4.13
N CYS A 110 -2.92 -1.95 3.73
CA CYS A 110 -1.79 -1.30 3.08
C CYS A 110 -2.18 -0.57 1.78
N ASN A 111 -3.16 -1.08 1.04
CA ASN A 111 -3.59 -0.47 -0.22
C ASN A 111 -4.41 0.81 0.01
N HIS A 112 -5.19 0.89 1.09
CA HIS A 112 -5.89 2.13 1.48
C HIS A 112 -4.88 3.22 1.86
N PHE A 113 -3.89 2.88 2.67
CA PHE A 113 -2.81 3.81 3.04
C PHE A 113 -2.05 4.29 1.80
N ALA A 114 -1.67 3.38 0.91
CA ALA A 114 -0.95 3.73 -0.30
C ALA A 114 -1.76 4.66 -1.20
N ASP A 115 -3.07 4.45 -1.32
CA ASP A 115 -3.97 5.33 -2.06
C ASP A 115 -4.01 6.73 -1.46
N ASP A 116 -4.20 6.84 -0.14
CA ASP A 116 -4.24 8.12 0.57
C ASP A 116 -2.90 8.87 0.46
N LEU A 117 -1.77 8.18 0.63
CA LEU A 117 -0.45 8.80 0.49
C LEU A 117 -0.20 9.26 -0.95
N CYS A 118 -0.49 8.43 -1.95
CA CYS A 118 -0.38 8.82 -3.36
C CYS A 118 -1.23 10.06 -3.66
N TYR A 119 -2.47 10.08 -3.18
CA TYR A 119 -3.37 11.21 -3.39
C TYR A 119 -2.86 12.49 -2.71
N GLN A 120 -2.37 12.41 -1.48
CA GLN A 120 -1.83 13.58 -0.78
C GLN A 120 -0.55 14.13 -1.42
N LEU A 121 0.29 13.25 -1.97
CA LEU A 121 1.52 13.66 -2.63
C LEU A 121 1.30 14.19 -4.06
N THR A 122 0.46 13.52 -4.84
CA THR A 122 0.38 13.75 -6.30
C THR A 122 -1.00 14.22 -6.78
N GLY A 123 -2.02 14.17 -5.94
CA GLY A 123 -3.41 14.40 -6.32
C GLY A 123 -4.04 13.28 -7.14
N LYS A 124 -3.36 12.11 -7.24
CA LYS A 124 -3.84 10.96 -8.00
C LYS A 124 -4.06 9.77 -7.10
N HIS A 125 -5.20 9.12 -7.28
CA HIS A 125 -5.51 7.86 -6.61
C HIS A 125 -4.78 6.68 -7.24
N ALA A 126 -4.49 5.69 -6.41
CA ALA A 126 -3.97 4.40 -6.85
C ALA A 126 -5.00 3.67 -7.75
N PRO A 127 -4.55 2.77 -8.64
CA PRO A 127 -5.47 1.99 -9.46
C PRO A 127 -6.42 1.16 -8.60
N LYS A 128 -7.71 1.21 -8.91
CA LYS A 128 -8.75 0.52 -8.13
C LYS A 128 -8.57 -1.00 -8.04
N TRP A 129 -7.89 -1.59 -9.01
CA TRP A 129 -7.71 -3.04 -9.05
C TRP A 129 -6.80 -3.59 -7.93
N ILE A 130 -5.90 -2.77 -7.35
CA ILE A 130 -5.03 -3.21 -6.26
C ILE A 130 -5.80 -3.58 -4.99
N ASN A 131 -6.99 -3.05 -4.83
CA ASN A 131 -7.82 -3.23 -3.63
C ASN A 131 -9.18 -3.88 -3.94
N ARG A 132 -9.23 -4.71 -4.97
CA ARG A 132 -10.49 -5.38 -5.38
C ARG A 132 -11.09 -6.26 -4.29
N LEU A 133 -10.25 -6.95 -3.50
CA LEU A 133 -10.73 -7.74 -2.36
C LEU A 133 -11.46 -6.86 -1.34
N ALA A 134 -10.93 -5.69 -1.02
CA ALA A 134 -11.58 -4.75 -0.12
C ALA A 134 -12.88 -4.19 -0.73
N GLY A 135 -12.90 -3.91 -2.04
CA GLY A 135 -14.10 -3.48 -2.75
C GLY A 135 -15.22 -4.53 -2.77
N MET A 136 -14.88 -5.80 -2.58
CA MET A 136 -15.82 -6.92 -2.46
C MET A 136 -16.10 -7.32 -1.00
N ALA A 137 -15.62 -6.53 -0.03
CA ALA A 137 -15.72 -6.86 1.40
C ALA A 137 -17.13 -7.20 1.84
N SER A 138 -18.12 -6.42 1.42
CA SER A 138 -19.54 -6.66 1.75
C SER A 138 -20.07 -7.98 1.19
N VAL A 139 -19.55 -8.41 0.04
CA VAL A 139 -19.92 -9.70 -0.57
C VAL A 139 -19.18 -10.84 0.10
N LEU A 140 -17.91 -10.65 0.42
CA LEU A 140 -17.09 -11.65 1.13
C LEU A 140 -17.52 -11.86 2.57
N GLU A 141 -17.88 -10.80 3.29
CA GLU A 141 -18.43 -10.91 4.66
C GLU A 141 -19.75 -11.69 4.68
N MET A 142 -20.54 -11.60 3.61
CA MET A 142 -21.79 -12.34 3.47
C MET A 142 -21.58 -13.81 3.07
N LEU A 143 -20.46 -14.12 2.38
CA LEU A 143 -20.19 -15.48 1.85
C LEU A 143 -19.19 -16.28 2.68
N LEU A 144 -18.32 -15.63 3.46
CA LEU A 144 -17.31 -16.28 4.28
C LEU A 144 -17.56 -15.97 5.76
N PRO A 145 -17.81 -16.99 6.60
CA PRO A 145 -17.82 -16.79 8.05
C PRO A 145 -16.49 -16.17 8.48
N MET A 146 -16.50 -15.21 9.40
CA MET A 146 -15.32 -14.51 9.94
C MET A 146 -14.19 -15.45 10.41
N GLN A 147 -14.50 -16.71 10.66
CA GLN A 147 -13.57 -17.77 11.06
C GLN A 147 -12.65 -18.27 9.93
N CYS A 148 -12.94 -17.93 8.68
CA CYS A 148 -12.15 -18.34 7.51
C CYS A 148 -11.10 -17.30 7.06
N LEU A 149 -11.10 -16.11 7.66
CA LEU A 149 -10.05 -15.12 7.42
C LEU A 149 -8.90 -15.45 8.38
N PRO A 150 -7.71 -15.81 7.86
CA PRO A 150 -6.58 -16.07 8.74
C PRO A 150 -6.31 -14.83 9.59
N PRO A 151 -6.08 -14.97 10.90
CA PRO A 151 -5.63 -13.86 11.71
C PRO A 151 -4.31 -13.39 11.11
N LEU A 152 -4.24 -12.14 10.70
CA LEU A 152 -2.98 -11.51 10.29
C LEU A 152 -2.14 -11.35 11.56
N THR A 153 -1.35 -12.37 11.86
CA THR A 153 -0.30 -12.25 12.86
C THR A 153 0.76 -11.32 12.27
N PRO A 154 1.00 -10.16 12.89
CA PRO A 154 2.11 -9.32 12.48
C PRO A 154 3.41 -10.11 12.59
N PRO A 155 4.41 -9.87 11.73
CA PRO A 155 5.72 -10.44 11.92
C PRO A 155 6.21 -10.05 13.32
N ALA A 156 6.77 -11.01 14.04
CA ALA A 156 7.35 -10.75 15.36
C ALA A 156 8.40 -9.63 15.21
N PRO A 157 8.43 -8.65 16.13
CA PRO A 157 9.47 -7.62 16.11
C PRO A 157 10.84 -8.30 16.25
N PRO A 158 11.89 -7.72 15.62
CA PRO A 158 13.25 -8.23 15.70
C PRO A 158 13.79 -8.21 17.15
#